data_9c0aa5e21be799fbe91d0633deb56cef
#
_entry.id   9c0aa5e21be799fbe91d0633deb56cef
#
_cell.length_a   1.000
_cell.length_b   1.000
_cell.length_c   1.000
_cell.angle_alpha   90.00
_cell.angle_beta   90.00
_cell.angle_gamma   90.00
#
_symmetry.space_group_name_H-M   'P 1'
#
loop_
_entity.id
_entity.type
_entity.pdbx_description
1 polymer ?
#
loop_
_entity_poly.entity_id
_entity_poly.type
_entity_poly.pdbx_seq_one_letter_code
_entity_poly.pdbx_strand_id
1 'polypeptide(L)'
;MQLINNQSTEEILAIVKENQKNFKDTLQRVESILLNERGFITKIKAGQPLVLLMSGGLDSIVSVSYIIETYKAEIYPLFIKRGARAEKYEIESALYYTDFYKKKYPGKIHDLFVLEADIPSSALKKDFPKERINAIGHPLRNSTLQNYAVMYATYLNGKFNTSISTIFTGSVGDDTTCPELSILSLRSQTLNVCLNLGDWSWQITSPLIDPLLSKDVIFKKDLILWAKEKNIPLNKTRTCVSDTPIADGTCNECRRRLKVFESLNMTDEVPYLKRD
;
A
#
# COMPACT_ATOMS: atom_id res chain seq x y z
N MET A 1 1.00 15.17 25.83
CA MET A 1 0.58 14.44 24.61
C MET A 1 -0.89 14.74 24.38
N GLN A 2 -1.24 15.29 23.22
CA GLN A 2 -2.60 15.75 22.94
C GLN A 2 -3.33 14.65 22.14
N LEU A 3 -4.56 14.33 22.55
CA LEU A 3 -5.42 13.39 21.82
C LEU A 3 -5.97 14.05 20.56
N ILE A 4 -5.99 13.32 19.46
CA ILE A 4 -6.57 13.77 18.18
C ILE A 4 -8.07 13.47 18.23
N ASN A 5 -8.88 14.46 18.60
CA ASN A 5 -10.33 14.33 18.64
C ASN A 5 -10.98 15.43 17.77
N ASN A 6 -11.66 16.40 18.30
CA ASN A 6 -12.47 17.38 17.58
C ASN A 6 -11.67 18.59 17.05
N GLN A 7 -10.46 18.38 16.51
CA GLN A 7 -9.64 19.44 15.92
C GLN A 7 -9.90 19.58 14.42
N SER A 8 -9.49 20.72 13.85
CA SER A 8 -9.47 20.91 12.40
C SER A 8 -8.45 20.01 11.71
N THR A 9 -8.58 19.84 10.40
CA THR A 9 -7.63 19.04 9.60
C THR A 9 -6.19 19.55 9.76
N GLU A 10 -5.98 20.86 9.77
CA GLU A 10 -4.67 21.51 9.93
C GLU A 10 -4.07 21.25 11.32
N GLU A 11 -4.87 21.38 12.38
CA GLU A 11 -4.44 21.08 13.74
C GLU A 11 -4.05 19.61 13.92
N ILE A 12 -4.83 18.69 13.34
CA ILE A 12 -4.52 17.26 13.36
C ILE A 12 -3.17 16.99 12.67
N LEU A 13 -2.95 17.56 11.50
CA LEU A 13 -1.67 17.41 10.79
C LEU A 13 -0.50 17.99 11.58
N ALA A 14 -0.69 19.13 12.27
CA ALA A 14 0.32 19.73 13.13
C ALA A 14 0.66 18.81 14.32
N ILE A 15 -0.34 18.23 14.98
CA ILE A 15 -0.16 17.29 16.10
C ILE A 15 0.57 16.02 15.62
N VAL A 16 0.20 15.47 14.47
CA VAL A 16 0.87 14.30 13.91
C VAL A 16 2.34 14.60 13.63
N LYS A 17 2.64 15.74 13.03
CA LYS A 17 4.01 16.19 12.76
C LYS A 17 4.81 16.36 14.05
N GLU A 18 4.21 16.95 15.09
CA GLU A 18 4.85 17.11 16.40
C GLU A 18 5.15 15.75 17.05
N ASN A 19 4.19 14.82 17.01
CA ASN A 19 4.35 13.49 17.57
C ASN A 19 5.41 12.64 16.83
N GLN A 20 5.74 13.03 15.59
CA GLN A 20 6.77 12.36 14.77
C GLN A 20 8.18 12.95 14.96
N LYS A 21 8.39 13.93 15.83
CA LYS A 21 9.73 14.51 16.08
C LYS A 21 10.80 13.49 16.46
N ASN A 22 10.42 12.48 17.22
CA ASN A 22 11.31 11.40 17.65
C ASN A 22 11.25 10.16 16.74
N PHE A 23 10.79 10.34 15.51
CA PHE A 23 10.60 9.24 14.54
C PHE A 23 11.88 8.41 14.34
N LYS A 24 13.02 9.08 14.14
CA LYS A 24 14.31 8.41 13.89
C LYS A 24 14.74 7.55 15.07
N ASP A 25 14.68 8.07 16.28
CA ASP A 25 15.08 7.34 17.48
C ASP A 25 14.17 6.14 17.74
N THR A 26 12.87 6.31 17.53
CA THR A 26 11.90 5.22 17.68
C THR A 26 12.13 4.16 16.61
N LEU A 27 12.37 4.56 15.35
CA LEU A 27 12.69 3.63 14.27
C LEU A 27 13.95 2.82 14.57
N GLN A 28 15.04 3.46 15.01
CA GLN A 28 16.28 2.79 15.37
C GLN A 28 16.07 1.76 16.49
N ARG A 29 15.25 2.05 17.50
CA ARG A 29 14.93 1.10 18.58
C ARG A 29 14.18 -0.10 18.06
N VAL A 30 13.15 0.08 17.22
CA VAL A 30 12.39 -1.03 16.62
C VAL A 30 13.30 -1.86 15.71
N GLU A 31 14.12 -1.23 14.89
CA GLU A 31 15.06 -1.92 14.01
C GLU A 31 16.14 -2.68 14.78
N SER A 32 16.61 -2.13 15.90
CA SER A 32 17.56 -2.82 16.79
C SER A 32 16.97 -4.10 17.38
N ILE A 33 15.70 -4.07 17.80
CA ILE A 33 15.00 -5.27 18.28
C ILE A 33 14.93 -6.31 17.15
N LEU A 34 14.45 -5.93 15.98
CA LEU A 34 14.35 -6.83 14.83
C LEU A 34 15.71 -7.44 14.46
N LEU A 35 16.78 -6.61 14.45
CA LEU A 35 18.12 -7.07 14.13
C LEU A 35 18.65 -8.07 15.16
N ASN A 36 18.47 -7.80 16.44
CA ASN A 36 18.93 -8.64 17.54
C ASN A 36 18.23 -10.00 17.55
N GLU A 37 16.91 -10.01 17.34
CA GLU A 37 16.11 -11.24 17.42
C GLU A 37 16.25 -12.16 16.21
N ARG A 38 16.51 -11.60 15.00
CA ARG A 38 16.50 -12.38 13.76
C ARG A 38 17.70 -12.18 12.82
N GLY A 39 18.66 -11.35 13.20
CA GLY A 39 19.90 -11.10 12.44
C GLY A 39 19.72 -10.23 11.18
N PHE A 40 18.55 -9.65 10.96
CA PHE A 40 18.27 -8.72 9.85
C PHE A 40 17.08 -7.82 10.17
N ILE A 41 17.00 -6.66 9.52
CA ILE A 41 15.85 -5.74 9.63
C ILE A 41 14.83 -6.03 8.53
N THR A 42 15.28 -6.03 7.29
CA THR A 42 14.51 -6.41 6.10
C THR A 42 15.43 -7.10 5.10
N LYS A 43 14.96 -8.18 4.50
CA LYS A 43 15.74 -8.94 3.52
C LYS A 43 14.82 -9.61 2.51
N ILE A 44 15.10 -9.42 1.23
CA ILE A 44 14.40 -10.08 0.13
C ILE A 44 15.40 -10.96 -0.63
N LYS A 45 15.05 -12.23 -0.79
CA LYS A 45 15.79 -13.14 -1.65
C LYS A 45 15.22 -13.09 -3.06
N ALA A 46 16.08 -13.15 -4.06
CA ALA A 46 15.61 -13.22 -5.44
C ALA A 46 14.71 -14.45 -5.65
N GLY A 47 13.55 -14.21 -6.28
CA GLY A 47 12.58 -15.26 -6.57
C GLY A 47 11.67 -15.69 -5.42
N GLN A 48 11.81 -15.12 -4.21
CA GLN A 48 10.96 -15.54 -3.10
C GLN A 48 9.48 -15.20 -3.33
N PRO A 49 8.56 -16.06 -2.83
CA PRO A 49 7.13 -15.76 -2.86
C PRO A 49 6.78 -14.71 -1.80
N LEU A 50 5.81 -13.84 -2.13
CA LEU A 50 5.30 -12.80 -1.24
C LEU A 50 3.83 -12.48 -1.51
N VAL A 51 3.13 -11.92 -0.54
CA VAL A 51 1.81 -11.32 -0.73
C VAL A 51 1.97 -9.83 -1.01
N LEU A 52 1.29 -9.34 -2.05
CA LEU A 52 1.16 -7.91 -2.34
C LEU A 52 -0.28 -7.45 -2.10
N LEU A 53 -0.47 -6.46 -1.23
CA LEU A 53 -1.73 -5.75 -1.11
C LEU A 53 -1.98 -4.91 -2.37
N MET A 54 -2.95 -5.31 -3.19
CA MET A 54 -3.22 -4.75 -4.51
C MET A 54 -4.57 -4.06 -4.55
N SER A 55 -4.57 -2.73 -4.47
CA SER A 55 -5.81 -1.92 -4.37
C SER A 55 -6.45 -1.54 -5.71
N GLY A 56 -5.83 -1.85 -6.84
CA GLY A 56 -6.28 -1.38 -8.16
C GLY A 56 -5.87 0.07 -8.48
N GLY A 57 -5.31 0.80 -7.52
CA GLY A 57 -4.73 2.14 -7.71
C GLY A 57 -3.38 2.10 -8.42
N LEU A 58 -2.97 3.24 -8.99
CA LEU A 58 -1.73 3.39 -9.75
C LEU A 58 -0.52 2.78 -9.02
N ASP A 59 -0.35 3.15 -7.75
CA ASP A 59 0.83 2.79 -6.99
C ASP A 59 0.95 1.27 -6.81
N SER A 60 -0.11 0.61 -6.34
CA SER A 60 -0.13 -0.85 -6.15
C SER A 60 -0.01 -1.63 -7.47
N ILE A 61 -0.59 -1.10 -8.55
CA ILE A 61 -0.51 -1.73 -9.87
C ILE A 61 0.92 -1.68 -10.41
N VAL A 62 1.54 -0.51 -10.41
CA VAL A 62 2.91 -0.36 -10.97
C VAL A 62 3.94 -1.07 -10.10
N SER A 63 3.70 -1.15 -8.78
CA SER A 63 4.55 -1.90 -7.85
C SER A 63 4.72 -3.37 -8.27
N VAL A 64 3.73 -4.01 -8.88
CA VAL A 64 3.85 -5.40 -9.38
C VAL A 64 5.05 -5.54 -10.31
N SER A 65 5.13 -4.68 -11.32
CA SER A 65 6.25 -4.72 -12.26
C SER A 65 7.58 -4.40 -11.58
N TYR A 66 7.62 -3.37 -10.74
CA TYR A 66 8.81 -2.99 -9.99
C TYR A 66 9.34 -4.16 -9.14
N ILE A 67 8.47 -4.84 -8.42
CA ILE A 67 8.80 -5.98 -7.55
C ILE A 67 9.34 -7.16 -8.38
N ILE A 68 8.66 -7.50 -9.48
CA ILE A 68 9.09 -8.61 -10.33
C ILE A 68 10.43 -8.32 -11.00
N GLU A 69 10.59 -7.13 -11.58
CA GLU A 69 11.83 -6.76 -12.29
C GLU A 69 13.03 -6.65 -11.34
N THR A 70 12.83 -6.10 -10.15
CA THR A 70 13.91 -5.84 -9.18
C THR A 70 14.28 -7.09 -8.37
N TYR A 71 13.29 -7.81 -7.85
CA TYR A 71 13.52 -8.94 -6.91
C TYR A 71 13.27 -10.30 -7.55
N LYS A 72 12.80 -10.37 -8.79
CA LYS A 72 12.37 -11.61 -9.46
C LYS A 72 11.30 -12.39 -8.66
N ALA A 73 10.65 -11.71 -7.73
CA ALA A 73 9.71 -12.29 -6.77
C ALA A 73 8.52 -12.96 -7.46
N GLU A 74 7.91 -13.91 -6.75
CA GLU A 74 6.64 -14.53 -7.09
C GLU A 74 5.55 -13.88 -6.25
N ILE A 75 4.53 -13.30 -6.90
CA ILE A 75 3.53 -12.45 -6.25
C ILE A 75 2.20 -13.18 -6.10
N TYR A 76 1.68 -13.23 -4.89
CA TYR A 76 0.31 -13.59 -4.55
C TYR A 76 -0.48 -12.31 -4.27
N PRO A 77 -1.22 -11.77 -5.26
CA PRO A 77 -1.93 -10.50 -5.10
C PRO A 77 -3.18 -10.69 -4.25
N LEU A 78 -3.37 -9.80 -3.29
CA LEU A 78 -4.51 -9.78 -2.39
C LEU A 78 -5.27 -8.45 -2.53
N PHE A 79 -6.54 -8.51 -2.94
CA PHE A 79 -7.47 -7.41 -2.83
C PHE A 79 -8.39 -7.64 -1.63
N ILE A 80 -8.58 -6.61 -0.81
CA ILE A 80 -9.50 -6.68 0.33
C ILE A 80 -10.69 -5.76 0.07
N LYS A 81 -11.87 -6.38 -0.08
CA LYS A 81 -13.17 -5.69 -0.15
C LYS A 81 -13.49 -5.16 1.25
N ARG A 82 -13.37 -3.85 1.41
CA ARG A 82 -13.49 -3.16 2.69
C ARG A 82 -14.72 -2.25 2.80
N GLY A 83 -15.67 -2.38 1.88
CA GLY A 83 -16.83 -1.50 1.80
C GLY A 83 -16.46 -0.08 1.37
N ALA A 84 -15.47 0.08 0.47
CA ALA A 84 -15.13 1.37 -0.12
C ALA A 84 -16.15 1.76 -1.19
N ARG A 85 -16.42 3.06 -1.33
CA ARG A 85 -17.40 3.57 -2.29
C ARG A 85 -17.06 3.19 -3.74
N ALA A 86 -15.79 3.26 -4.13
CA ALA A 86 -15.31 2.92 -5.48
C ALA A 86 -14.89 1.46 -5.66
N GLU A 87 -15.14 0.60 -4.66
CA GLU A 87 -14.61 -0.77 -4.57
C GLU A 87 -14.86 -1.62 -5.82
N LYS A 88 -16.04 -1.49 -6.44
CA LYS A 88 -16.37 -2.19 -7.69
C LYS A 88 -15.33 -1.91 -8.77
N TYR A 89 -14.97 -0.65 -8.95
CA TYR A 89 -14.02 -0.23 -10.00
C TYR A 89 -12.56 -0.49 -9.59
N GLU A 90 -12.27 -0.46 -8.28
CA GLU A 90 -10.97 -0.86 -7.74
C GLU A 90 -10.69 -2.35 -8.05
N ILE A 91 -11.68 -3.24 -7.85
CA ILE A 91 -11.58 -4.67 -8.16
C ILE A 91 -11.44 -4.90 -9.67
N GLU A 92 -12.26 -4.24 -10.50
CA GLU A 92 -12.17 -4.34 -11.96
C GLU A 92 -10.77 -3.99 -12.46
N SER A 93 -10.17 -2.93 -11.91
CA SER A 93 -8.79 -2.55 -12.18
C SER A 93 -7.81 -3.63 -11.74
N ALA A 94 -7.90 -4.10 -10.50
CA ALA A 94 -6.99 -5.10 -9.96
C ALA A 94 -7.03 -6.42 -10.76
N LEU A 95 -8.21 -6.89 -11.17
CA LEU A 95 -8.39 -8.06 -12.03
C LEU A 95 -7.75 -7.86 -13.40
N TYR A 96 -8.05 -6.73 -14.06
CA TYR A 96 -7.48 -6.41 -15.37
C TYR A 96 -5.94 -6.45 -15.34
N TYR A 97 -5.33 -5.82 -14.34
CA TYR A 97 -3.87 -5.80 -14.26
C TYR A 97 -3.25 -7.11 -13.79
N THR A 98 -3.96 -7.91 -13.02
CA THR A 98 -3.51 -9.27 -12.72
C THR A 98 -3.39 -10.09 -14.01
N ASP A 99 -4.40 -10.06 -14.87
CA ASP A 99 -4.37 -10.75 -16.16
C ASP A 99 -3.30 -10.17 -17.11
N PHE A 100 -3.15 -8.86 -17.13
CA PHE A 100 -2.09 -8.18 -17.88
C PHE A 100 -0.70 -8.67 -17.44
N TYR A 101 -0.44 -8.72 -16.15
CA TYR A 101 0.87 -9.12 -15.63
C TYR A 101 1.12 -10.62 -15.74
N LYS A 102 0.10 -11.47 -15.66
CA LYS A 102 0.23 -12.92 -15.95
C LYS A 102 0.74 -13.16 -17.37
N LYS A 103 0.29 -12.35 -18.33
CA LYS A 103 0.76 -12.41 -19.72
C LYS A 103 2.17 -11.83 -19.87
N LYS A 104 2.46 -10.73 -19.20
CA LYS A 104 3.74 -10.01 -19.28
C LYS A 104 4.86 -10.75 -18.55
N TYR A 105 4.55 -11.37 -17.41
CA TYR A 105 5.49 -12.06 -16.53
C TYR A 105 4.98 -13.47 -16.18
N PRO A 106 5.01 -14.42 -17.13
CA PRO A 106 4.49 -15.78 -16.92
C PRO A 106 5.13 -16.44 -15.69
N GLY A 107 4.31 -17.03 -14.82
CA GLY A 107 4.75 -17.73 -13.62
C GLY A 107 5.25 -16.82 -12.49
N LYS A 108 5.10 -15.49 -12.61
CA LYS A 108 5.56 -14.52 -11.56
C LYS A 108 4.43 -13.91 -10.76
N ILE A 109 3.20 -14.05 -11.17
CA ILE A 109 2.04 -13.54 -10.47
C ILE A 109 0.89 -14.54 -10.54
N HIS A 110 0.26 -14.79 -9.39
CA HIS A 110 -0.90 -15.67 -9.25
C HIS A 110 -2.21 -14.92 -9.51
N ASP A 111 -3.31 -15.65 -9.50
CA ASP A 111 -4.65 -15.07 -9.57
C ASP A 111 -4.91 -14.14 -8.39
N LEU A 112 -5.63 -13.05 -8.66
CA LEU A 112 -6.04 -12.15 -7.61
C LEU A 112 -6.96 -12.86 -6.60
N PHE A 113 -6.54 -12.91 -5.35
CA PHE A 113 -7.43 -13.34 -4.29
C PHE A 113 -8.22 -12.14 -3.76
N VAL A 114 -9.55 -12.27 -3.74
CA VAL A 114 -10.45 -11.24 -3.22
C VAL A 114 -10.99 -11.70 -1.88
N LEU A 115 -10.65 -10.98 -0.82
CA LEU A 115 -11.11 -11.24 0.54
C LEU A 115 -12.13 -10.18 0.95
N GLU A 116 -13.24 -10.58 1.55
CA GLU A 116 -14.25 -9.65 2.08
C GLU A 116 -14.00 -9.36 3.56
N ALA A 117 -13.94 -8.07 3.92
CA ALA A 117 -13.75 -7.63 5.30
C ALA A 117 -14.32 -6.23 5.51
N ASP A 118 -15.05 -6.02 6.61
CA ASP A 118 -15.64 -4.73 6.95
C ASP A 118 -14.60 -3.85 7.69
N ILE A 119 -13.83 -3.04 6.94
CA ILE A 119 -12.69 -2.27 7.47
C ILE A 119 -12.78 -0.77 7.10
N PRO A 120 -12.86 0.12 8.07
CA PRO A 120 -13.27 -0.15 9.45
C PRO A 120 -14.70 -0.63 9.47
N SER A 121 -15.13 -1.23 10.57
CA SER A 121 -16.50 -1.72 10.70
C SER A 121 -17.54 -0.67 10.31
N SER A 122 -18.52 -1.08 9.51
CA SER A 122 -19.62 -0.21 9.07
C SER A 122 -20.41 0.36 10.25
N ALA A 123 -20.44 -0.35 11.39
CA ALA A 123 -21.05 0.11 12.62
C ALA A 123 -20.36 1.36 13.21
N LEU A 124 -19.06 1.53 13.00
CA LEU A 124 -18.27 2.63 13.52
C LEU A 124 -18.00 3.73 12.46
N LYS A 125 -18.02 3.35 11.19
CA LYS A 125 -17.54 4.18 10.07
C LYS A 125 -18.27 5.52 9.95
N LYS A 126 -19.55 5.57 10.32
CA LYS A 126 -20.39 6.77 10.22
C LYS A 126 -20.03 7.83 11.26
N ASP A 127 -19.48 7.39 12.41
CA ASP A 127 -19.27 8.23 13.59
C ASP A 127 -17.82 8.72 13.74
N PHE A 128 -16.94 8.32 12.82
CA PHE A 128 -15.58 8.85 12.84
C PHE A 128 -15.55 10.35 12.46
N PRO A 129 -14.77 11.18 13.19
CA PRO A 129 -14.61 12.60 12.86
C PRO A 129 -14.12 12.79 11.43
N LYS A 130 -14.87 13.57 10.64
CA LYS A 130 -14.57 13.81 9.21
C LYS A 130 -13.20 14.45 9.00
N GLU A 131 -12.85 15.40 9.86
CA GLU A 131 -11.57 16.13 9.84
C GLU A 131 -10.40 15.17 9.99
N ARG A 132 -10.52 14.20 10.91
CA ARG A 132 -9.52 13.14 11.10
C ARG A 132 -9.40 12.26 9.86
N ILE A 133 -10.54 11.83 9.29
CA ILE A 133 -10.53 11.00 8.08
C ILE A 133 -9.87 11.74 6.92
N ASN A 134 -10.15 13.02 6.77
CA ASN A 134 -9.55 13.87 5.73
C ASN A 134 -8.04 14.07 5.95
N ALA A 135 -7.60 14.21 7.20
CA ALA A 135 -6.20 14.45 7.54
C ALA A 135 -5.33 13.20 7.41
N ILE A 136 -5.73 12.08 8.02
CA ILE A 136 -4.88 10.90 8.21
C ILE A 136 -5.58 9.56 7.92
N GLY A 137 -6.80 9.58 7.41
CA GLY A 137 -7.57 8.38 7.08
C GLY A 137 -8.27 7.71 8.26
N HIS A 138 -8.89 6.58 8.00
CA HIS A 138 -9.54 5.77 9.02
C HIS A 138 -8.53 5.14 9.99
N PRO A 139 -8.84 5.08 11.30
CA PRO A 139 -7.91 4.55 12.29
C PRO A 139 -7.62 3.06 12.05
N LEU A 140 -6.33 2.70 12.11
CA LEU A 140 -5.82 1.33 12.00
C LEU A 140 -6.27 0.57 10.73
N ARG A 141 -6.74 1.29 9.69
CA ARG A 141 -7.19 0.66 8.45
C ARG A 141 -6.06 -0.12 7.79
N ASN A 142 -4.91 0.51 7.61
CA ASN A 142 -3.80 -0.10 6.87
C ASN A 142 -3.15 -1.25 7.66
N SER A 143 -2.99 -1.11 8.97
CA SER A 143 -2.49 -2.20 9.81
C SER A 143 -3.45 -3.39 9.86
N THR A 144 -4.76 -3.15 9.83
CA THR A 144 -5.77 -4.23 9.70
C THR A 144 -5.66 -4.95 8.35
N LEU A 145 -5.51 -4.21 7.24
CA LEU A 145 -5.28 -4.80 5.91
C LEU A 145 -4.01 -5.66 5.89
N GLN A 146 -2.95 -5.20 6.53
CA GLN A 146 -1.68 -5.93 6.66
C GLN A 146 -1.84 -7.22 7.46
N ASN A 147 -2.63 -7.21 8.55
CA ASN A 147 -2.94 -8.42 9.32
C ASN A 147 -3.73 -9.43 8.49
N TYR A 148 -4.69 -9.02 7.69
CA TYR A 148 -5.39 -9.92 6.75
C TYR A 148 -4.43 -10.50 5.70
N ALA A 149 -3.45 -9.72 5.25
CA ALA A 149 -2.44 -10.24 4.32
C ALA A 149 -1.55 -11.31 4.98
N VAL A 150 -1.22 -11.17 6.27
CA VAL A 150 -0.52 -12.20 7.04
C VAL A 150 -1.37 -13.46 7.18
N MET A 151 -2.66 -13.33 7.49
CA MET A 151 -3.60 -14.48 7.56
C MET A 151 -3.70 -15.18 6.20
N TYR A 152 -3.76 -14.43 5.11
CA TYR A 152 -3.79 -14.98 3.76
C TYR A 152 -2.50 -15.74 3.41
N ALA A 153 -1.33 -15.18 3.73
CA ALA A 153 -0.05 -15.83 3.54
C ALA A 153 0.04 -17.15 4.35
N THR A 154 -0.43 -17.13 5.60
CA THR A 154 -0.49 -18.31 6.46
C THR A 154 -1.41 -19.39 5.86
N TYR A 155 -2.57 -18.99 5.32
CA TYR A 155 -3.46 -19.89 4.59
C TYR A 155 -2.78 -20.53 3.36
N LEU A 156 -2.05 -19.73 2.56
CA LEU A 156 -1.33 -20.22 1.39
C LEU A 156 -0.23 -21.21 1.79
N ASN A 157 0.51 -20.92 2.87
CA ASN A 157 1.55 -21.79 3.39
C ASN A 157 1.00 -23.17 3.79
N GLY A 158 -0.15 -23.17 4.47
CA GLY A 158 -0.80 -24.43 4.87
C GLY A 158 -1.40 -25.21 3.69
N LYS A 159 -2.01 -24.51 2.74
CA LYS A 159 -2.74 -25.14 1.62
C LYS A 159 -1.83 -25.62 0.50
N PHE A 160 -0.78 -24.86 0.17
CA PHE A 160 0.07 -25.10 -1.00
C PHE A 160 1.51 -25.40 -0.65
N ASN A 161 1.82 -25.57 0.64
CA ASN A 161 3.17 -25.81 1.14
C ASN A 161 4.17 -24.73 0.64
N THR A 162 3.72 -23.47 0.60
CA THR A 162 4.58 -22.32 0.29
C THR A 162 5.32 -21.85 1.56
N SER A 163 6.25 -20.89 1.41
CA SER A 163 7.02 -20.34 2.52
C SER A 163 6.93 -18.81 2.49
N ILE A 164 5.71 -18.28 2.44
CA ILE A 164 5.46 -16.85 2.38
C ILE A 164 5.52 -16.25 3.78
N SER A 165 6.49 -15.38 4.02
CA SER A 165 6.60 -14.58 5.26
C SER A 165 6.81 -13.09 4.99
N THR A 166 6.60 -12.67 3.74
CA THR A 166 6.76 -11.27 3.31
C THR A 166 5.45 -10.73 2.79
N ILE A 167 5.04 -9.60 3.36
CA ILE A 167 3.90 -8.81 2.91
C ILE A 167 4.42 -7.48 2.37
N PHE A 168 4.08 -7.17 1.12
CA PHE A 168 4.38 -5.87 0.53
C PHE A 168 3.12 -5.00 0.46
N THR A 169 3.30 -3.71 0.77
CA THR A 169 2.33 -2.66 0.54
C THR A 169 2.77 -1.79 -0.64
N GLY A 170 1.82 -1.07 -1.24
CA GLY A 170 2.09 -0.09 -2.30
C GLY A 170 2.36 1.32 -1.76
N SER A 171 2.88 1.46 -0.53
CA SER A 171 3.21 2.77 0.06
C SER A 171 4.35 3.42 -0.71
N VAL A 172 4.18 4.70 -1.07
CA VAL A 172 5.14 5.52 -1.83
C VAL A 172 5.60 6.73 -1.03
N GLY A 173 6.63 7.41 -1.50
CA GLY A 173 7.15 8.60 -0.84
C GLY A 173 6.17 9.76 -0.69
N ASP A 174 5.10 9.78 -1.48
CA ASP A 174 4.01 10.78 -1.40
C ASP A 174 3.04 10.54 -0.22
N ASP A 175 3.08 9.38 0.42
CA ASP A 175 2.14 8.99 1.49
C ASP A 175 2.52 9.54 2.88
N THR A 176 3.30 10.62 2.92
CA THR A 176 3.91 11.18 4.14
C THR A 176 2.91 11.68 5.19
N THR A 177 1.66 11.95 4.82
CA THR A 177 0.63 12.44 5.74
C THR A 177 -0.08 11.33 6.50
N CYS A 178 0.04 10.07 6.08
CA CYS A 178 -0.58 8.92 6.72
C CYS A 178 0.44 8.16 7.58
N PRO A 179 0.41 8.27 8.92
CA PRO A 179 1.38 7.60 9.79
C PRO A 179 1.48 6.09 9.58
N GLU A 180 0.36 5.42 9.27
CA GLU A 180 0.29 3.97 9.03
C GLU A 180 1.06 3.49 7.80
N LEU A 181 1.40 4.40 6.87
CA LEU A 181 2.15 4.09 5.64
C LEU A 181 3.65 4.41 5.78
N SER A 182 4.08 4.92 6.93
CA SER A 182 5.48 5.23 7.21
C SER A 182 6.32 3.97 7.42
N ILE A 183 7.62 4.07 7.17
CA ILE A 183 8.55 2.96 7.43
C ILE A 183 8.56 2.56 8.91
N LEU A 184 8.41 3.50 9.84
CA LEU A 184 8.29 3.20 11.27
C LEU A 184 7.05 2.34 11.56
N SER A 185 5.90 2.68 10.99
CA SER A 185 4.68 1.89 11.15
C SER A 185 4.85 0.48 10.59
N LEU A 186 5.44 0.33 9.42
CA LEU A 186 5.69 -0.98 8.79
C LEU A 186 6.67 -1.83 9.63
N ARG A 187 7.72 -1.23 10.20
CA ARG A 187 8.64 -1.91 11.13
C ARG A 187 7.95 -2.33 12.42
N SER A 188 7.15 -1.43 12.99
CA SER A 188 6.38 -1.72 14.21
C SER A 188 5.35 -2.83 13.97
N GLN A 189 4.70 -2.82 12.82
CA GLN A 189 3.77 -3.88 12.42
C GLN A 189 4.49 -5.22 12.19
N THR A 190 5.69 -5.19 11.61
CA THR A 190 6.55 -6.37 11.50
C THR A 190 6.84 -6.95 12.88
N LEU A 191 7.29 -6.12 13.84
CA LEU A 191 7.56 -6.54 15.21
C LEU A 191 6.30 -7.11 15.88
N ASN A 192 5.17 -6.41 15.75
CA ASN A 192 3.88 -6.88 16.27
C ASN A 192 3.51 -8.28 15.76
N VAL A 193 3.64 -8.51 14.45
CA VAL A 193 3.33 -9.81 13.84
C VAL A 193 4.29 -10.90 14.32
N CYS A 194 5.61 -10.62 14.36
CA CYS A 194 6.60 -11.58 14.86
C CYS A 194 6.30 -12.01 16.30
N LEU A 195 5.98 -11.07 17.18
CA LEU A 195 5.65 -11.36 18.57
C LEU A 195 4.34 -12.14 18.73
N ASN A 196 3.30 -11.77 17.98
CA ASN A 196 2.00 -12.43 18.10
C ASN A 196 1.98 -13.85 17.52
N LEU A 197 2.80 -14.12 16.49
CA LEU A 197 2.89 -15.45 15.87
C LEU A 197 4.03 -16.30 16.46
N GLY A 198 4.92 -15.70 17.27
CA GLY A 198 6.12 -16.39 17.77
C GLY A 198 7.08 -16.81 16.65
N ASP A 199 7.04 -16.11 15.51
CA ASP A 199 7.83 -16.43 14.31
C ASP A 199 8.51 -15.16 13.78
N TRP A 200 9.83 -15.14 13.89
CA TRP A 200 10.67 -14.01 13.51
C TRP A 200 10.98 -13.91 12.00
N SER A 201 10.44 -14.81 11.17
CA SER A 201 10.62 -14.77 9.72
C SER A 201 9.74 -13.71 9.02
N TRP A 202 8.67 -13.27 9.67
CA TRP A 202 7.70 -12.33 9.08
C TRP A 202 8.29 -10.94 8.86
N GLN A 203 7.90 -10.33 7.74
CA GLN A 203 8.20 -8.94 7.46
C GLN A 203 7.09 -8.27 6.66
N ILE A 204 6.76 -7.05 7.06
CA ILE A 204 5.78 -6.18 6.40
C ILE A 204 6.49 -4.90 6.02
N THR A 205 6.54 -4.60 4.73
CA THR A 205 7.26 -3.43 4.24
C THR A 205 6.72 -2.95 2.89
N SER A 206 7.25 -1.85 2.38
CA SER A 206 7.09 -1.43 1.00
C SER A 206 8.46 -1.30 0.33
N PRO A 207 8.68 -1.96 -0.80
CA PRO A 207 9.94 -1.85 -1.52
C PRO A 207 10.18 -0.45 -2.11
N LEU A 208 9.16 0.42 -2.05
CA LEU A 208 9.22 1.77 -2.62
C LEU A 208 9.72 2.83 -1.62
N ILE A 209 9.61 2.55 -0.31
CA ILE A 209 10.03 3.49 0.74
C ILE A 209 11.04 2.90 1.72
N ASP A 210 11.33 1.60 1.63
CA ASP A 210 12.26 0.93 2.53
C ASP A 210 13.71 1.18 2.09
N PRO A 211 14.50 1.93 2.87
CA PRO A 211 15.89 2.27 2.50
C PRO A 211 16.83 1.06 2.48
N LEU A 212 16.41 -0.09 3.01
CA LEU A 212 17.17 -1.34 2.94
C LEU A 212 16.85 -2.16 1.69
N LEU A 213 15.79 -1.82 0.97
CA LEU A 213 15.33 -2.50 -0.24
C LEU A 213 15.52 -1.65 -1.50
N SER A 214 15.41 -0.35 -1.40
CA SER A 214 15.62 0.60 -2.50
C SER A 214 16.66 1.63 -2.11
N LYS A 215 17.54 1.98 -3.03
CA LYS A 215 18.55 3.03 -2.83
C LYS A 215 17.92 4.40 -2.57
N ASP A 216 16.82 4.67 -3.28
CA ASP A 216 16.09 5.92 -3.20
C ASP A 216 14.61 5.66 -2.87
N VAL A 217 13.98 6.61 -2.21
CA VAL A 217 12.52 6.59 -2.00
C VAL A 217 11.83 6.82 -3.34
N ILE A 218 10.93 5.92 -3.69
CA ILE A 218 10.15 5.97 -4.94
C ILE A 218 8.87 6.77 -4.70
N PHE A 219 8.68 7.79 -5.52
CA PHE A 219 7.50 8.63 -5.52
C PHE A 219 6.53 8.22 -6.65
N LYS A 220 5.31 8.72 -6.61
CA LYS A 220 4.31 8.47 -7.65
C LYS A 220 4.78 8.86 -9.05
N LYS A 221 5.53 9.96 -9.16
CA LYS A 221 6.15 10.38 -10.42
C LYS A 221 7.10 9.32 -10.99
N ASP A 222 7.89 8.68 -10.13
CA ASP A 222 8.86 7.67 -10.53
C ASP A 222 8.16 6.39 -11.01
N LEU A 223 7.03 6.03 -10.37
CA LEU A 223 6.18 4.93 -10.83
C LEU A 223 5.54 5.21 -12.20
N ILE A 224 5.13 6.44 -12.48
CA ILE A 224 4.61 6.81 -13.80
C ILE A 224 5.70 6.69 -14.87
N LEU A 225 6.91 7.16 -14.59
CA LEU A 225 8.05 7.03 -15.49
C LEU A 225 8.44 5.56 -15.69
N TRP A 226 8.44 4.77 -14.62
CA TRP A 226 8.65 3.32 -14.70
C TRP A 226 7.59 2.64 -15.57
N ALA A 227 6.32 2.98 -15.37
CA ALA A 227 5.23 2.42 -16.16
C ALA A 227 5.40 2.73 -17.65
N LYS A 228 5.81 3.95 -17.98
CA LYS A 228 6.12 4.37 -19.36
C LYS A 228 7.28 3.55 -19.94
N GLU A 229 8.40 3.45 -19.21
CA GLU A 229 9.57 2.67 -19.63
C GLU A 229 9.23 1.19 -19.86
N LYS A 230 8.43 0.61 -18.98
CA LYS A 230 8.05 -0.80 -19.04
C LYS A 230 6.80 -1.09 -19.88
N ASN A 231 6.27 -0.09 -20.57
CA ASN A 231 5.05 -0.22 -21.38
C ASN A 231 3.86 -0.81 -20.59
N ILE A 232 3.63 -0.26 -19.39
CA ILE A 232 2.48 -0.60 -18.54
C ILE A 232 1.41 0.45 -18.79
N PRO A 233 0.24 0.10 -19.37
CA PRO A 233 -0.83 1.06 -19.56
C PRO A 233 -1.38 1.51 -18.22
N LEU A 234 -1.67 2.81 -18.04
CA LEU A 234 -2.23 3.34 -16.79
C LEU A 234 -3.72 3.69 -16.88
N ASN A 235 -4.30 3.56 -18.07
CA ASN A 235 -5.68 3.98 -18.40
C ASN A 235 -6.78 3.19 -17.65
N LYS A 236 -6.46 2.02 -17.10
CA LYS A 236 -7.39 1.19 -16.31
C LYS A 236 -7.14 1.24 -14.80
N THR A 237 -6.11 1.96 -14.34
CA THR A 237 -5.87 2.09 -12.90
C THR A 237 -6.95 2.96 -12.24
N ARG A 238 -7.42 2.54 -11.06
CA ARG A 238 -8.48 3.24 -10.32
C ARG A 238 -7.94 4.00 -9.12
N THR A 239 -7.79 5.30 -9.24
CA THR A 239 -7.39 6.19 -8.13
C THR A 239 -8.60 6.96 -7.57
N CYS A 240 -9.60 7.23 -8.40
CA CYS A 240 -10.80 7.95 -8.01
C CYS A 240 -11.63 7.20 -6.96
N VAL A 241 -12.05 7.93 -5.93
CA VAL A 241 -12.86 7.38 -4.82
C VAL A 241 -14.37 7.49 -5.02
N SER A 242 -14.82 8.04 -6.14
CA SER A 242 -16.24 8.21 -6.47
C SER A 242 -16.84 6.90 -6.98
N ASP A 243 -18.11 6.66 -6.69
CA ASP A 243 -18.88 5.53 -7.21
C ASP A 243 -19.43 5.85 -8.61
N THR A 244 -18.51 6.04 -9.55
CA THR A 244 -18.81 6.33 -10.96
C THR A 244 -17.87 5.51 -11.86
N PRO A 245 -18.33 5.02 -13.01
CA PRO A 245 -17.49 4.23 -13.93
C PRO A 245 -16.32 5.05 -14.51
N ILE A 246 -16.53 6.34 -14.71
CA ILE A 246 -15.51 7.29 -15.16
C ILE A 246 -15.02 8.08 -13.93
N ALA A 247 -13.73 8.30 -13.82
CA ALA A 247 -13.16 9.09 -12.74
C ALA A 247 -13.75 10.52 -12.71
N ASP A 248 -14.10 11.04 -11.54
CA ASP A 248 -14.74 12.36 -11.44
C ASP A 248 -13.81 13.54 -11.79
N GLY A 249 -12.51 13.38 -11.61
CA GLY A 249 -11.50 14.42 -11.84
C GLY A 249 -11.37 15.44 -10.72
N THR A 250 -12.31 15.48 -9.78
CA THR A 250 -12.44 16.54 -8.77
C THR A 250 -12.15 16.11 -7.35
N CYS A 251 -12.17 14.80 -7.05
CA CYS A 251 -11.79 14.32 -5.72
C CYS A 251 -10.29 14.54 -5.44
N ASN A 252 -9.91 14.54 -4.18
CA ASN A 252 -8.53 14.79 -3.78
C ASN A 252 -7.53 13.85 -4.46
N GLU A 253 -7.89 12.58 -4.60
CA GLU A 253 -7.02 11.59 -5.22
C GLU A 253 -6.86 11.81 -6.73
N CYS A 254 -7.93 12.22 -7.43
CA CYS A 254 -7.84 12.61 -8.83
C CYS A 254 -6.96 13.85 -9.01
N ARG A 255 -7.16 14.89 -8.19
CA ARG A 255 -6.34 16.11 -8.26
C ARG A 255 -4.85 15.83 -7.99
N ARG A 256 -4.55 15.02 -6.99
CA ARG A 256 -3.16 14.59 -6.71
C ARG A 256 -2.55 13.87 -7.90
N ARG A 257 -3.28 12.94 -8.50
CA ARG A 257 -2.82 12.19 -9.67
C ARG A 257 -2.58 13.12 -10.87
N LEU A 258 -3.54 13.97 -11.21
CA LEU A 258 -3.43 14.92 -12.33
C LEU A 258 -2.23 15.86 -12.16
N LYS A 259 -1.99 16.41 -10.96
CA LYS A 259 -0.83 17.24 -10.66
C LYS A 259 0.50 16.52 -10.90
N VAL A 260 0.58 15.21 -10.59
CA VAL A 260 1.81 14.45 -10.86
C VAL A 260 2.04 14.29 -12.36
N PHE A 261 0.99 13.96 -13.15
CA PHE A 261 1.11 13.90 -14.61
C PHE A 261 1.50 15.24 -15.22
N GLU A 262 0.88 16.33 -14.76
CA GLU A 262 1.22 17.70 -15.17
C GLU A 262 2.68 18.03 -14.88
N SER A 263 3.19 17.69 -13.69
CA SER A 263 4.60 17.92 -13.31
C SER A 263 5.61 17.18 -14.19
N LEU A 264 5.17 16.12 -14.87
CA LEU A 264 5.94 15.34 -15.83
C LEU A 264 5.74 15.79 -17.28
N ASN A 265 4.96 16.83 -17.52
CA ASN A 265 4.50 17.23 -18.87
C ASN A 265 3.86 16.05 -19.64
N MET A 266 3.09 15.22 -18.95
CA MET A 266 2.40 14.05 -19.50
C MET A 266 0.90 14.19 -19.35
N THR A 267 0.15 13.64 -20.30
CA THR A 267 -1.30 13.52 -20.18
C THR A 267 -1.67 12.19 -19.54
N ASP A 268 -2.53 12.25 -18.52
CA ASP A 268 -3.09 11.03 -17.92
C ASP A 268 -4.09 10.38 -18.90
N GLU A 269 -3.92 9.10 -19.17
CA GLU A 269 -4.78 8.33 -20.10
C GLU A 269 -6.12 7.91 -19.48
N VAL A 270 -6.30 8.08 -18.16
CA VAL A 270 -7.59 7.79 -17.50
C VAL A 270 -8.65 8.79 -17.99
N PRO A 271 -9.84 8.32 -18.37
CA PRO A 271 -10.94 9.23 -18.71
C PRO A 271 -11.49 9.90 -17.44
N TYR A 272 -11.69 11.22 -17.51
CA TYR A 272 -12.25 12.03 -16.42
C TYR A 272 -13.54 12.71 -16.87
N LEU A 273 -14.53 12.79 -15.96
CA LEU A 273 -15.75 13.56 -16.18
C LEU A 273 -15.46 15.08 -16.24
N LYS A 274 -14.51 15.52 -15.39
CA LYS A 274 -13.99 16.89 -15.39
C LYS A 274 -12.48 16.84 -15.20
N ARG A 275 -11.77 17.76 -15.81
CA ARG A 275 -10.34 18.01 -15.57
C ARG A 275 -10.24 19.47 -15.12
N ASP A 276 -10.14 19.67 -13.80
CA ASP A 276 -9.93 21.00 -13.20
C ASP A 276 -8.42 21.31 -13.20
#